data_7dd949e6f684c7ed696eb5b3c68ac85d
#
_entry.id   7dd949e6f684c7ed696eb5b3c68ac85d
#
_cell.length_a   1.000
_cell.length_b   1.000
_cell.length_c   1.000
_cell.angle_alpha   90.00
_cell.angle_beta   90.00
_cell.angle_gamma   90.00
#
_symmetry.space_group_name_H-M   'P 1'
#
loop_
_entity.id
_entity.type
_entity.pdbx_description
1 polymer ?
#
loop_
_entity_poly.entity_id
_entity_poly.type
_entity_poly.pdbx_seq_one_letter_code
_entity_poly.pdbx_strand_id
1 'polypeptide(L)'
;MTLEQQAIQREQSRFNMVEQQIRPWDVLDPKVLELFKKVPREDFVPKQYKGLAFADLEIPLGEGQQMLSPKIEGRILQALAIKPTDKVLEIGTGAGYLTALMATQAKQVDSIELHAKLSAQAGRNMTAHGIKNVKLIVGDGVQGLAAKAPYDVIVFTGALSAPPNQQLEAQLAVGGRLFAVVGDAPVMEAMLVQRISSDTFKRDALFETCLPLLANAPKPTSFSF
;
A
#
# COMPACT_ATOMS: atom_id res chain seq x y z
N MET A 1 -31.61 2.16 15.42
CA MET A 1 -30.69 3.27 15.06
C MET A 1 -31.08 3.75 13.69
N THR A 2 -31.31 5.05 13.53
CA THR A 2 -31.67 5.66 12.25
C THR A 2 -30.47 5.70 11.29
N LEU A 3 -30.72 5.88 9.97
CA LEU A 3 -29.63 6.03 8.99
C LEU A 3 -28.73 7.22 9.31
N GLU A 4 -29.30 8.31 9.80
CA GLU A 4 -28.55 9.51 10.24
C GLU A 4 -27.64 9.20 11.44
N GLN A 5 -28.12 8.49 12.45
CA GLN A 5 -27.32 8.06 13.59
C GLN A 5 -26.17 7.13 13.16
N GLN A 6 -26.39 6.24 12.18
CA GLN A 6 -25.35 5.39 11.63
C GLN A 6 -24.28 6.19 10.87
N ALA A 7 -24.69 7.23 10.13
CA ALA A 7 -23.75 8.11 9.43
C ALA A 7 -22.85 8.87 10.41
N ILE A 8 -23.46 9.50 11.43
CA ILE A 8 -22.72 10.22 12.48
C ILE A 8 -21.73 9.30 13.19
N GLN A 9 -22.15 8.08 13.54
CA GLN A 9 -21.28 7.11 14.19
C GLN A 9 -20.09 6.70 13.29
N ARG A 10 -20.31 6.54 11.98
CA ARG A 10 -19.23 6.23 11.02
C ARG A 10 -18.23 7.37 10.94
N GLU A 11 -18.69 8.61 10.82
CA GLU A 11 -17.82 9.80 10.81
C GLU A 11 -16.97 9.88 12.07
N GLN A 12 -17.59 9.67 13.24
CA GLN A 12 -16.86 9.67 14.51
C GLN A 12 -15.84 8.53 14.57
N SER A 13 -16.17 7.32 14.09
CA SER A 13 -15.25 6.20 14.06
C SER A 13 -14.06 6.46 13.12
N ARG A 14 -14.31 7.07 11.96
CA ARG A 14 -13.27 7.49 11.01
C ARG A 14 -12.38 8.56 11.62
N PHE A 15 -12.95 9.56 12.26
CA PHE A 15 -12.20 10.59 12.98
C PHE A 15 -11.31 9.98 14.06
N ASN A 16 -11.84 9.08 14.88
CA ASN A 16 -11.08 8.40 15.94
C ASN A 16 -9.93 7.54 15.34
N MET A 17 -10.15 6.83 14.24
CA MET A 17 -9.09 6.10 13.53
C MET A 17 -7.94 7.04 13.14
N VAL A 18 -8.25 8.19 12.55
CA VAL A 18 -7.23 9.16 12.12
C VAL A 18 -6.47 9.74 13.31
N GLU A 19 -7.19 10.22 14.33
CA GLU A 19 -6.58 10.99 15.43
C GLU A 19 -5.96 10.11 16.53
N GLN A 20 -6.47 8.88 16.73
CA GLN A 20 -6.06 8.02 17.84
C GLN A 20 -5.25 6.79 17.41
N GLN A 21 -5.25 6.45 16.10
CA GLN A 21 -4.53 5.28 15.59
C GLN A 21 -3.46 5.68 14.57
N ILE A 22 -3.78 6.51 13.58
CA ILE A 22 -2.84 6.87 12.50
C ILE A 22 -1.87 7.94 12.97
N ARG A 23 -2.36 9.06 13.50
CA ARG A 23 -1.52 10.18 13.95
C ARG A 23 -0.49 9.79 15.02
N PRO A 24 -0.81 8.99 16.06
CA PRO A 24 0.17 8.57 17.08
C PRO A 24 1.29 7.67 16.55
N TRP A 25 1.15 7.15 15.32
CA TRP A 25 2.18 6.38 14.62
C TRP A 25 3.05 7.26 13.71
N ASP A 26 3.32 8.50 14.13
CA ASP A 26 4.15 9.47 13.42
C ASP A 26 3.66 9.79 11.99
N VAL A 27 2.38 9.66 11.73
CA VAL A 27 1.76 10.17 10.49
C VAL A 27 1.29 11.59 10.74
N LEU A 28 2.12 12.57 10.42
CA LEU A 28 1.91 13.98 10.75
C LEU A 28 1.57 14.85 9.53
N ASP A 29 1.75 14.34 8.31
CA ASP A 29 1.40 15.07 7.09
C ASP A 29 -0.12 15.27 7.01
N PRO A 30 -0.61 16.53 7.07
CA PRO A 30 -2.03 16.82 7.03
C PRO A 30 -2.70 16.37 5.74
N LYS A 31 -1.96 16.31 4.62
CA LYS A 31 -2.47 15.80 3.35
C LYS A 31 -2.78 14.31 3.44
N VAL A 32 -1.87 13.53 4.06
CA VAL A 32 -2.08 12.10 4.27
C VAL A 32 -3.27 11.86 5.20
N LEU A 33 -3.35 12.56 6.34
CA LEU A 33 -4.46 12.42 7.27
C LEU A 33 -5.82 12.77 6.64
N GLU A 34 -5.84 13.77 5.75
CA GLU A 34 -7.06 14.17 5.05
C GLU A 34 -7.53 13.12 4.04
N LEU A 35 -6.63 12.32 3.44
CA LEU A 35 -7.01 11.21 2.55
C LEU A 35 -7.87 10.17 3.26
N PHE A 36 -7.50 9.81 4.49
CA PHE A 36 -8.27 8.85 5.30
C PHE A 36 -9.65 9.36 5.71
N LYS A 37 -9.85 10.68 5.69
CA LYS A 37 -11.18 11.30 5.90
C LYS A 37 -12.02 11.26 4.63
N LYS A 38 -11.39 11.43 3.45
CA LYS A 38 -12.06 11.53 2.15
C LYS A 38 -12.40 10.20 1.51
N VAL A 39 -11.49 9.21 1.60
CA VAL A 39 -11.69 7.90 0.97
C VAL A 39 -12.30 6.95 2.00
N PRO A 40 -13.54 6.49 1.80
CA PRO A 40 -14.26 5.69 2.81
C PRO A 40 -13.71 4.26 2.87
N ARG A 41 -12.85 3.98 3.86
CA ARG A 41 -12.21 2.66 4.05
C ARG A 41 -13.24 1.53 4.14
N GLU A 42 -14.38 1.77 4.76
CA GLU A 42 -15.47 0.81 4.97
C GLU A 42 -16.07 0.26 3.67
N ASP A 43 -15.87 0.94 2.54
CA ASP A 43 -16.36 0.48 1.24
C ASP A 43 -15.41 -0.50 0.56
N PHE A 44 -14.15 -0.56 1.01
CA PHE A 44 -13.14 -1.50 0.53
C PHE A 44 -13.03 -2.76 1.38
N VAL A 45 -13.63 -2.76 2.56
CA VAL A 45 -13.62 -3.90 3.48
C VAL A 45 -14.69 -4.93 3.08
N PRO A 46 -14.38 -6.25 3.10
CA PRO A 46 -15.37 -7.29 2.85
C PRO A 46 -16.60 -7.16 3.77
N LYS A 47 -17.78 -7.46 3.24
CA LYS A 47 -19.06 -7.21 3.90
C LYS A 47 -19.15 -7.75 5.33
N GLN A 48 -18.58 -8.93 5.59
CA GLN A 48 -18.57 -9.55 6.91
C GLN A 48 -17.67 -8.83 7.94
N TYR A 49 -16.73 -8.01 7.48
CA TYR A 49 -15.78 -7.28 8.33
C TYR A 49 -16.04 -5.77 8.37
N LYS A 50 -17.15 -5.28 7.81
CA LYS A 50 -17.44 -3.83 7.78
C LYS A 50 -17.43 -3.16 9.15
N GLY A 51 -17.82 -3.88 10.20
CA GLY A 51 -17.74 -3.39 11.57
C GLY A 51 -16.32 -3.17 12.10
N LEU A 52 -15.31 -3.71 11.41
CA LEU A 52 -13.89 -3.59 11.76
C LEU A 52 -13.14 -2.59 10.87
N ALA A 53 -13.82 -1.91 9.97
CA ALA A 53 -13.19 -1.04 8.97
C ALA A 53 -12.29 0.05 9.56
N PHE A 54 -12.60 0.51 10.76
CA PHE A 54 -11.86 1.58 11.45
C PHE A 54 -10.97 1.08 12.60
N ALA A 55 -10.83 -0.24 12.75
CA ALA A 55 -9.95 -0.83 13.75
C ALA A 55 -8.50 -0.90 13.23
N ASP A 56 -7.52 -0.75 14.14
CA ASP A 56 -6.11 -0.88 13.82
C ASP A 56 -5.69 -2.35 13.71
N LEU A 57 -6.17 -3.00 12.66
CA LEU A 57 -5.90 -4.42 12.39
C LEU A 57 -5.88 -4.69 10.89
N GLU A 58 -5.29 -5.81 10.53
CA GLU A 58 -5.30 -6.37 9.19
C GLU A 58 -6.61 -7.13 8.96
N ILE A 59 -7.26 -6.88 7.81
CA ILE A 59 -8.58 -7.46 7.52
C ILE A 59 -8.44 -8.54 6.45
N PRO A 60 -8.88 -9.79 6.71
CA PRO A 60 -8.83 -10.87 5.72
C PRO A 60 -9.63 -10.54 4.46
N LEU A 61 -9.00 -10.76 3.29
CA LEU A 61 -9.59 -10.52 1.97
C LEU A 61 -10.01 -11.80 1.25
N GLY A 62 -9.61 -12.95 1.75
CA GLY A 62 -9.64 -14.22 1.04
C GLY A 62 -8.32 -14.49 0.31
N GLU A 63 -8.23 -15.65 -0.36
CA GLU A 63 -7.01 -16.09 -1.07
C GLU A 63 -5.74 -16.10 -0.17
N GLY A 64 -5.91 -16.18 1.17
CA GLY A 64 -4.81 -16.06 2.12
C GLY A 64 -4.24 -14.65 2.28
N GLN A 65 -4.87 -13.66 1.67
CA GLN A 65 -4.41 -12.26 1.69
C GLN A 65 -5.20 -11.42 2.68
N GLN A 66 -4.63 -10.27 3.06
CA GLN A 66 -5.23 -9.35 4.01
C GLN A 66 -4.98 -7.89 3.61
N MET A 67 -5.88 -7.02 4.04
CA MET A 67 -5.77 -5.58 3.90
C MET A 67 -4.85 -5.04 5.01
N LEU A 68 -3.97 -4.13 4.70
CA LEU A 68 -3.07 -3.49 5.67
C LEU A 68 -3.85 -2.75 6.77
N SER A 69 -3.25 -2.64 7.95
CA SER A 69 -3.81 -1.78 9.01
C SER A 69 -3.68 -0.30 8.64
N PRO A 70 -4.60 0.58 9.11
CA PRO A 70 -4.63 2.00 8.74
C PRO A 70 -3.32 2.74 9.04
N LYS A 71 -2.67 2.43 10.16
CA LYS A 71 -1.40 3.06 10.54
C LYS A 71 -0.28 2.75 9.55
N ILE A 72 -0.20 1.52 9.06
CA ILE A 72 0.81 1.12 8.07
C ILE A 72 0.55 1.82 6.73
N GLU A 73 -0.71 1.88 6.28
CA GLU A 73 -1.07 2.63 5.07
C GLU A 73 -0.69 4.11 5.19
N GLY A 74 -0.92 4.72 6.36
CA GLY A 74 -0.52 6.10 6.65
C GLY A 74 0.99 6.30 6.58
N ARG A 75 1.77 5.40 7.19
CA ARG A 75 3.24 5.43 7.15
C ARG A 75 3.79 5.30 5.72
N ILE A 76 3.20 4.39 4.93
CA ILE A 76 3.55 4.21 3.51
C ILE A 76 3.32 5.51 2.73
N LEU A 77 2.13 6.09 2.83
CA LEU A 77 1.77 7.31 2.09
C LEU A 77 2.66 8.50 2.47
N GLN A 78 2.94 8.66 3.77
CA GLN A 78 3.82 9.72 4.24
C GLN A 78 5.27 9.54 3.75
N ALA A 79 5.81 8.32 3.83
CA ALA A 79 7.16 8.03 3.34
C ALA A 79 7.29 8.25 1.83
N LEU A 80 6.26 7.88 1.08
CA LEU A 80 6.23 8.03 -0.37
C LEU A 80 6.05 9.49 -0.83
N ALA A 81 5.39 10.35 -0.07
CA ALA A 81 5.15 11.76 -0.39
C ALA A 81 4.74 11.96 -1.86
N ILE A 82 3.67 11.29 -2.29
CA ILE A 82 3.23 11.22 -3.69
C ILE A 82 2.84 12.60 -4.22
N LYS A 83 3.25 12.87 -5.46
CA LYS A 83 3.00 14.14 -6.16
C LYS A 83 1.98 13.94 -7.29
N PRO A 84 1.23 15.00 -7.69
CA PRO A 84 0.24 14.91 -8.77
C PRO A 84 0.82 14.56 -10.15
N THR A 85 2.13 14.62 -10.30
CA THR A 85 2.85 14.25 -11.53
C THR A 85 3.32 12.82 -11.54
N ASP A 86 3.30 12.14 -10.37
CA ASP A 86 3.94 10.84 -10.20
C ASP A 86 3.18 9.72 -10.91
N LYS A 87 3.95 8.82 -11.49
CA LYS A 87 3.55 7.51 -11.97
C LYS A 87 3.92 6.47 -10.93
N VAL A 88 2.93 5.79 -10.41
CA VAL A 88 3.06 4.84 -9.30
C VAL A 88 2.94 3.41 -9.82
N LEU A 89 3.78 2.51 -9.30
CA LEU A 89 3.62 1.06 -9.39
C LEU A 89 3.32 0.50 -8.01
N GLU A 90 2.21 -0.18 -7.86
CA GLU A 90 1.84 -0.94 -6.66
C GLU A 90 1.92 -2.43 -6.92
N ILE A 91 2.56 -3.16 -6.01
CA ILE A 91 2.64 -4.62 -6.01
C ILE A 91 1.83 -5.16 -4.84
N GLY A 92 0.69 -5.79 -5.15
CA GLY A 92 -0.32 -6.24 -4.20
C GLY A 92 -1.47 -5.24 -4.06
N THR A 93 -2.47 -5.35 -4.94
CA THR A 93 -3.67 -4.48 -4.93
C THR A 93 -4.59 -4.76 -3.76
N GLY A 94 -4.79 -6.04 -3.42
CA GLY A 94 -5.72 -6.50 -2.40
C GLY A 94 -7.15 -5.98 -2.64
N ALA A 95 -7.72 -5.27 -1.66
CA ALA A 95 -9.03 -4.64 -1.77
C ALA A 95 -9.03 -3.34 -2.61
N GLY A 96 -7.85 -2.80 -2.91
CA GLY A 96 -7.66 -1.55 -3.65
C GLY A 96 -7.76 -0.28 -2.78
N TYR A 97 -7.74 -0.38 -1.46
CA TYR A 97 -7.87 0.82 -0.62
C TYR A 97 -6.62 1.71 -0.68
N LEU A 98 -5.41 1.14 -0.49
CA LEU A 98 -4.16 1.90 -0.64
C LEU A 98 -4.02 2.41 -2.09
N THR A 99 -4.40 1.59 -3.08
CA THR A 99 -4.48 2.00 -4.50
C THR A 99 -5.34 3.26 -4.66
N ALA A 100 -6.53 3.30 -4.05
CA ALA A 100 -7.44 4.44 -4.10
C ALA A 100 -6.83 5.68 -3.43
N LEU A 101 -6.21 5.53 -2.27
CA LEU A 101 -5.52 6.64 -1.57
C LEU A 101 -4.39 7.21 -2.43
N MET A 102 -3.57 6.37 -3.06
CA MET A 102 -2.51 6.81 -3.98
C MET A 102 -3.07 7.46 -5.24
N ALA A 103 -4.14 6.92 -5.80
CA ALA A 103 -4.76 7.45 -7.01
C ALA A 103 -5.32 8.87 -6.84
N THR A 104 -5.72 9.25 -5.62
CA THR A 104 -6.15 10.63 -5.34
C THR A 104 -5.02 11.65 -5.38
N GLN A 105 -3.77 11.19 -5.29
CA GLN A 105 -2.58 12.04 -5.25
C GLN A 105 -1.77 11.97 -6.54
N ALA A 106 -1.71 10.80 -7.17
CA ALA A 106 -0.85 10.51 -8.31
C ALA A 106 -1.47 10.89 -9.65
N LYS A 107 -0.62 11.06 -10.67
CA LYS A 107 -1.06 11.14 -12.07
C LYS A 107 -1.68 9.84 -12.54
N GLN A 108 -1.06 8.71 -12.19
CA GLN A 108 -1.46 7.36 -12.61
C GLN A 108 -0.94 6.33 -11.63
N VAL A 109 -1.73 5.27 -11.38
CA VAL A 109 -1.32 4.09 -10.64
C VAL A 109 -1.46 2.85 -11.53
N ASP A 110 -0.36 2.14 -11.76
CA ASP A 110 -0.38 0.76 -12.24
C ASP A 110 -0.33 -0.15 -11.01
N SER A 111 -1.32 -1.00 -10.79
CA SER A 111 -1.41 -1.89 -9.63
C SER A 111 -1.47 -3.35 -10.07
N ILE A 112 -0.55 -4.17 -9.56
CA ILE A 112 -0.45 -5.60 -9.92
C ILE A 112 -0.99 -6.43 -8.77
N GLU A 113 -1.87 -7.36 -9.10
CA GLU A 113 -2.46 -8.32 -8.15
C GLU A 113 -2.32 -9.75 -8.68
N LEU A 114 -1.77 -10.64 -7.85
CA LEU A 114 -1.60 -12.04 -8.22
C LEU A 114 -2.94 -12.75 -8.38
N HIS A 115 -3.91 -12.43 -7.51
CA HIS A 115 -5.22 -13.10 -7.44
C HIS A 115 -6.27 -12.37 -8.27
N ALA A 116 -6.69 -12.98 -9.38
CA ALA A 116 -7.69 -12.38 -10.29
C ALA A 116 -9.00 -11.98 -9.59
N LYS A 117 -9.42 -12.72 -8.55
CA LYS A 117 -10.64 -12.41 -7.78
C LYS A 117 -10.48 -11.11 -6.98
N LEU A 118 -9.32 -10.89 -6.35
CA LEU A 118 -9.02 -9.65 -5.63
C LEU A 118 -8.91 -8.47 -6.59
N SER A 119 -8.19 -8.63 -7.69
CA SER A 119 -8.11 -7.61 -8.74
C SER A 119 -9.49 -7.21 -9.27
N ALA A 120 -10.37 -8.17 -9.52
CA ALA A 120 -11.75 -7.89 -9.95
C ALA A 120 -12.57 -7.16 -8.88
N GLN A 121 -12.38 -7.50 -7.58
CA GLN A 121 -13.03 -6.79 -6.49
C GLN A 121 -12.52 -5.35 -6.38
N ALA A 122 -11.20 -5.14 -6.44
CA ALA A 122 -10.60 -3.81 -6.46
C ALA A 122 -11.14 -2.97 -7.64
N GLY A 123 -11.30 -3.57 -8.82
CA GLY A 123 -11.89 -2.91 -9.98
C GLY A 123 -13.32 -2.43 -9.75
N ARG A 124 -14.15 -3.23 -9.08
CA ARG A 124 -15.51 -2.80 -8.67
C ARG A 124 -15.46 -1.63 -7.69
N ASN A 125 -14.56 -1.69 -6.71
CA ASN A 125 -14.38 -0.62 -5.74
C ASN A 125 -13.91 0.67 -6.42
N MET A 126 -12.91 0.62 -7.33
CA MET A 126 -12.47 1.79 -8.11
C MET A 126 -13.61 2.40 -8.90
N THR A 127 -14.41 1.57 -9.59
CA THR A 127 -15.55 2.03 -10.38
C THR A 127 -16.61 2.70 -9.50
N ALA A 128 -16.94 2.12 -8.35
CA ALA A 128 -17.92 2.66 -7.42
C ALA A 128 -17.53 4.05 -6.87
N HIS A 129 -16.24 4.31 -6.75
CA HIS A 129 -15.70 5.60 -6.29
C HIS A 129 -15.24 6.53 -7.41
N GLY A 130 -15.53 6.20 -8.68
CA GLY A 130 -15.20 7.04 -9.83
C GLY A 130 -13.72 7.23 -10.08
N ILE A 131 -12.86 6.34 -9.59
CA ILE A 131 -11.40 6.39 -9.75
C ILE A 131 -11.06 5.86 -11.15
N LYS A 132 -10.43 6.72 -11.98
CA LYS A 132 -10.20 6.43 -13.41
C LYS A 132 -8.72 6.34 -13.80
N ASN A 133 -7.82 6.80 -12.93
CA ASN A 133 -6.37 6.85 -13.18
C ASN A 133 -5.62 5.63 -12.63
N VAL A 134 -6.33 4.52 -12.42
CA VAL A 134 -5.78 3.23 -11.98
C VAL A 134 -5.86 2.23 -13.12
N LYS A 135 -4.76 1.51 -13.37
CA LYS A 135 -4.71 0.35 -14.23
C LYS A 135 -4.44 -0.90 -13.40
N LEU A 136 -5.43 -1.76 -13.26
CA LEU A 136 -5.28 -3.05 -12.60
C LEU A 136 -4.70 -4.07 -13.58
N ILE A 137 -3.74 -4.85 -13.10
CA ILE A 137 -3.01 -5.87 -13.87
C ILE A 137 -3.02 -7.15 -13.03
N VAL A 138 -3.52 -8.24 -13.61
CA VAL A 138 -3.44 -9.56 -12.96
C VAL A 138 -2.12 -10.20 -13.33
N GLY A 139 -1.33 -10.59 -12.34
CA GLY A 139 -0.04 -11.22 -12.54
C GLY A 139 0.85 -11.18 -11.30
N ASP A 140 2.03 -11.80 -11.44
CA ASP A 140 3.07 -11.73 -10.42
C ASP A 140 3.88 -10.45 -10.59
N GLY A 141 3.84 -9.59 -9.58
CA GLY A 141 4.53 -8.30 -9.55
C GLY A 141 5.85 -8.30 -8.77
N VAL A 142 6.31 -9.42 -8.23
CA VAL A 142 7.48 -9.46 -7.34
C VAL A 142 8.76 -8.88 -7.97
N GLN A 143 8.87 -8.93 -9.29
CA GLN A 143 9.97 -8.34 -10.07
C GLN A 143 9.64 -6.94 -10.63
N GLY A 144 8.53 -6.34 -10.19
CA GLY A 144 8.04 -5.07 -10.72
C GLY A 144 7.36 -5.20 -12.09
N LEU A 145 7.42 -4.14 -12.89
CA LEU A 145 6.83 -4.09 -14.25
C LEU A 145 7.76 -3.31 -15.20
N ALA A 146 8.90 -3.90 -15.51
CA ALA A 146 9.96 -3.26 -16.31
C ALA A 146 9.46 -2.74 -17.68
N ALA A 147 8.49 -3.44 -18.30
CA ALA A 147 7.93 -3.02 -19.60
C ALA A 147 7.25 -1.63 -19.59
N LYS A 148 6.95 -1.11 -18.39
CA LYS A 148 6.32 0.20 -18.23
C LYS A 148 7.18 1.18 -17.43
N ALA A 149 8.37 0.79 -17.00
CA ALA A 149 9.31 1.69 -16.33
C ALA A 149 9.69 2.89 -17.24
N PRO A 150 10.17 4.01 -16.67
CA PRO A 150 10.40 4.23 -15.24
C PRO A 150 9.14 4.63 -14.46
N TYR A 151 9.21 4.46 -13.12
CA TYR A 151 8.20 4.88 -12.16
C TYR A 151 8.78 5.92 -11.19
N ASP A 152 7.99 6.90 -10.81
CA ASP A 152 8.36 7.86 -9.76
C ASP A 152 8.23 7.24 -8.37
N VAL A 153 7.30 6.30 -8.24
CA VAL A 153 7.02 5.57 -6.99
C VAL A 153 6.83 4.09 -7.27
N ILE A 154 7.45 3.25 -6.44
CA ILE A 154 7.15 1.81 -6.38
C ILE A 154 6.80 1.47 -4.93
N VAL A 155 5.73 0.70 -4.71
CA VAL A 155 5.32 0.26 -3.38
C VAL A 155 4.99 -1.22 -3.35
N PHE A 156 5.54 -1.92 -2.38
CA PHE A 156 5.19 -3.30 -2.04
C PHE A 156 4.25 -3.28 -0.83
N THR A 157 3.10 -3.93 -0.96
CA THR A 157 2.08 -4.01 0.11
C THR A 157 2.22 -5.25 0.97
N GLY A 158 3.10 -6.16 0.60
CA GLY A 158 3.57 -7.30 1.39
C GLY A 158 5.08 -7.24 1.56
N ALA A 159 5.61 -8.08 2.46
CA ALA A 159 7.04 -8.10 2.75
C ALA A 159 7.86 -8.85 1.70
N LEU A 160 9.12 -8.48 1.58
CA LEU A 160 10.17 -9.17 0.86
C LEU A 160 11.12 -9.82 1.87
N SER A 161 11.64 -11.01 1.58
CA SER A 161 12.62 -11.68 2.44
C SER A 161 14.03 -11.09 2.32
N ALA A 162 14.29 -10.29 1.27
CA ALA A 162 15.55 -9.60 1.03
C ALA A 162 15.28 -8.22 0.42
N PRO A 163 16.21 -7.26 0.56
CA PRO A 163 16.08 -5.94 -0.06
C PRO A 163 15.83 -6.02 -1.56
N PRO A 164 15.12 -5.03 -2.14
CA PRO A 164 14.93 -4.93 -3.59
C PRO A 164 16.25 -5.07 -4.34
N ASN A 165 16.25 -5.89 -5.37
CA ASN A 165 17.44 -6.11 -6.19
C ASN A 165 17.66 -4.95 -7.19
N GLN A 166 18.84 -4.91 -7.80
CA GLN A 166 19.22 -3.86 -8.74
C GLN A 166 18.26 -3.75 -9.95
N GLN A 167 17.70 -4.87 -10.44
CA GLN A 167 16.76 -4.87 -11.56
C GLN A 167 15.45 -4.19 -11.20
N LEU A 168 14.99 -4.35 -9.97
CA LEU A 168 13.79 -3.70 -9.47
C LEU A 168 14.03 -2.20 -9.21
N GLU A 169 15.16 -1.87 -8.57
CA GLU A 169 15.55 -0.47 -8.30
C GLU A 169 15.78 0.32 -9.60
N ALA A 170 16.29 -0.32 -10.65
CA ALA A 170 16.47 0.31 -11.96
C ALA A 170 15.15 0.74 -12.64
N GLN A 171 14.01 0.21 -12.17
CA GLN A 171 12.68 0.65 -12.64
C GLN A 171 12.24 1.99 -12.05
N LEU A 172 12.94 2.52 -11.04
CA LEU A 172 12.71 3.88 -10.55
C LEU A 172 13.22 4.94 -11.54
N ALA A 173 12.49 6.02 -11.68
CA ALA A 173 13.02 7.25 -12.26
C ALA A 173 14.12 7.84 -11.37
N VAL A 174 15.01 8.64 -11.92
CA VAL A 174 15.94 9.45 -11.10
C VAL A 174 15.10 10.43 -10.25
N GLY A 175 15.34 10.47 -8.95
CA GLY A 175 14.50 11.16 -7.97
C GLY A 175 13.27 10.35 -7.52
N GLY A 176 13.07 9.15 -8.06
CA GLY A 176 12.01 8.22 -7.65
C GLY A 176 12.34 7.51 -6.34
N ARG A 177 11.31 6.91 -5.73
CA ARG A 177 11.42 6.22 -4.43
C ARG A 177 10.61 4.93 -4.41
N LEU A 178 11.13 3.94 -3.67
CA LEU A 178 10.51 2.65 -3.48
C LEU A 178 10.33 2.38 -1.99
N PHE A 179 9.14 1.95 -1.59
CA PHE A 179 8.85 1.47 -0.24
C PHE A 179 8.71 -0.06 -0.26
N ALA A 180 9.36 -0.72 0.67
CA ALA A 180 9.20 -2.15 0.92
C ALA A 180 9.37 -2.44 2.41
N VAL A 181 8.72 -3.50 2.90
CA VAL A 181 9.04 -4.13 4.19
C VAL A 181 9.91 -5.34 3.90
N VAL A 182 11.04 -5.46 4.61
CA VAL A 182 12.07 -6.46 4.31
C VAL A 182 12.45 -7.22 5.57
N GLY A 183 12.67 -8.50 5.44
CA GLY A 183 13.13 -9.38 6.52
C GLY A 183 12.29 -10.64 6.68
N ASP A 184 12.55 -11.35 7.75
CA ASP A 184 11.83 -12.56 8.14
C ASP A 184 11.13 -12.34 9.49
N ALA A 185 9.90 -12.87 9.62
CA ALA A 185 9.15 -12.77 10.86
C ALA A 185 9.94 -13.38 12.04
N PRO A 186 9.88 -12.78 13.24
CA PRO A 186 8.99 -11.70 13.65
C PRO A 186 9.56 -10.29 13.45
N VAL A 187 10.79 -10.15 12.96
CA VAL A 187 11.49 -8.86 12.86
C VAL A 187 11.70 -8.48 11.40
N MET A 188 10.93 -7.51 10.95
CA MET A 188 11.06 -6.93 9.61
C MET A 188 11.17 -5.43 9.70
N GLU A 189 11.76 -4.80 8.70
CA GLU A 189 12.00 -3.37 8.65
C GLU A 189 11.36 -2.75 7.40
N ALA A 190 10.60 -1.70 7.61
CA ALA A 190 10.14 -0.85 6.52
C ALA A 190 11.28 0.03 6.04
N MET A 191 11.56 0.00 4.74
CA MET A 191 12.64 0.78 4.13
C MET A 191 12.14 1.64 2.98
N LEU A 192 12.83 2.76 2.79
CA LEU A 192 12.67 3.64 1.64
C LEU A 192 13.97 3.62 0.83
N VAL A 193 13.86 3.22 -0.43
CA VAL A 193 14.96 3.32 -1.41
C VAL A 193 14.69 4.54 -2.29
N GLN A 194 15.66 5.44 -2.41
CA GLN A 194 15.57 6.63 -3.27
C GLN A 194 16.65 6.56 -4.35
N ARG A 195 16.28 6.71 -5.61
CA ARG A 195 17.23 6.79 -6.72
C ARG A 195 17.74 8.22 -6.84
N ILE A 196 18.98 8.47 -6.47
CA ILE A 196 19.60 9.81 -6.47
C ILE A 196 20.14 10.18 -7.85
N SER A 197 20.79 9.21 -8.53
CA SER A 197 21.31 9.37 -9.89
C SER A 197 21.12 8.08 -10.71
N SER A 198 21.74 7.97 -11.88
CA SER A 198 21.70 6.74 -12.70
C SER A 198 22.05 5.48 -11.90
N ASP A 199 23.04 5.59 -11.01
CA ASP A 199 23.71 4.44 -10.38
C ASP A 199 23.76 4.55 -8.86
N THR A 200 23.23 5.64 -8.27
CA THR A 200 23.29 5.89 -6.83
C THR A 200 21.91 5.78 -6.20
N PHE A 201 21.84 4.93 -5.18
CA PHE A 201 20.62 4.73 -4.40
C PHE A 201 20.91 4.98 -2.92
N LYS A 202 20.02 5.73 -2.28
CA LYS A 202 20.00 5.91 -0.82
C LYS A 202 18.95 4.95 -0.25
N ARG A 203 19.26 4.32 0.88
CA ARG A 203 18.37 3.42 1.59
C ARG A 203 18.25 3.87 3.03
N ASP A 204 17.03 4.15 3.46
CA ASP A 204 16.70 4.57 4.81
C ASP A 204 15.80 3.53 5.46
N ALA A 205 16.18 3.06 6.65
CA ALA A 205 15.30 2.32 7.53
C ALA A 205 14.31 3.29 8.18
N LEU A 206 13.03 2.95 8.16
CA LEU A 206 11.98 3.84 8.62
C LEU A 206 11.39 3.44 9.98
N PHE A 207 11.01 2.18 10.13
CA PHE A 207 10.41 1.63 11.34
C PHE A 207 10.35 0.10 11.26
N GLU A 208 10.30 -0.54 12.42
CA GLU A 208 10.09 -1.98 12.52
C GLU A 208 8.60 -2.32 12.38
N THR A 209 8.33 -3.41 11.68
CA THR A 209 6.98 -3.95 11.49
C THR A 209 7.06 -5.42 11.09
N CYS A 210 5.93 -6.08 10.94
CA CYS A 210 5.88 -7.43 10.41
C CYS A 210 4.67 -7.53 9.48
N LEU A 211 4.91 -7.87 8.22
CA LEU A 211 3.88 -8.10 7.22
C LEU A 211 4.02 -9.52 6.63
N PRO A 212 2.94 -10.13 6.13
CA PRO A 212 3.05 -11.34 5.35
C PRO A 212 3.97 -11.16 4.16
N LEU A 213 4.78 -12.17 3.88
CA LEU A 213 5.59 -12.19 2.67
C LEU A 213 4.69 -12.17 1.44
N LEU A 214 5.09 -11.39 0.43
CA LEU A 214 4.47 -11.52 -0.89
C LEU A 214 4.60 -12.95 -1.40
N ALA A 215 3.54 -13.45 -2.00
CA ALA A 215 3.58 -14.70 -2.71
C ALA A 215 4.71 -14.64 -3.77
N ASN A 216 5.49 -15.71 -3.87
CA ASN A 216 6.65 -15.82 -4.76
C ASN A 216 7.83 -14.88 -4.44
N ALA A 217 7.83 -14.19 -3.29
CA ALA A 217 9.03 -13.46 -2.86
C ALA A 217 10.23 -14.44 -2.81
N PRO A 218 11.40 -14.06 -3.36
CA PRO A 218 12.59 -14.90 -3.31
C PRO A 218 12.90 -15.25 -1.84
N LYS A 219 13.06 -16.53 -1.55
CA LYS A 219 13.49 -16.96 -0.21
C LYS A 219 15.01 -16.78 -0.12
N PRO A 220 15.55 -16.29 1.00
CA PRO A 220 16.98 -16.32 1.22
C PRO A 220 17.49 -17.75 1.11
N THR A 221 18.67 -17.93 0.53
CA THR A 221 19.35 -19.23 0.60
C THR A 221 19.64 -19.53 2.06
N SER A 222 18.90 -20.46 2.65
CA SER A 222 19.22 -20.94 4.00
C SER A 222 20.53 -21.73 3.91
N PHE A 223 21.55 -21.28 4.62
CA PHE A 223 22.70 -22.14 4.88
C PHE A 223 22.24 -23.25 5.82
N SER A 224 22.17 -24.48 5.33
CA SER A 224 22.12 -25.67 6.18
C SER A 224 23.56 -26.06 6.51
N PHE A 225 23.87 -26.08 7.80
CA PHE A 225 25.13 -26.67 8.30
C PHE A 225 25.02 -28.20 8.31
#